data_346697da3e5a9f843e14789cedfc0a41
#
_entry.id   346697da3e5a9f843e14789cedfc0a41
#
_cell.length_a   1.000
_cell.length_b   1.000
_cell.length_c   1.000
_cell.angle_alpha   90.00
_cell.angle_beta   90.00
_cell.angle_gamma   90.00
#
_symmetry.space_group_name_H-M   'P 1'
#
loop_
_entity.id
_entity.type
_entity.pdbx_description
1 polymer ?
#
loop_
_entity_poly.entity_id
_entity_poly.type
_entity_poly.pdbx_seq_one_letter_code
_entity_poly.pdbx_strand_id
1 'polypeptide(L)'
;MSTSALYKSKFSSIEKESKTVDLAIKWSKDSNNYEYSTHLTVPTDDDSWRYFAESVTCNGEKVYGRSNASSSGLNNKVGYFSISDALSGKDYIEAGKYLADYGIYQPDTLTLRGSVPDPMQVNPIGLNGGRLAEAMSELFAIEDDAFKFGSMYMEDVLELIDWASDFKVSKPKKSILNPSVPSTQQIIEFKDKYLKDTASFTGYDASEGALYVLFMLSLAMHDKAPNMFAIDSFDHALNPRLAKKATEIFSNIITEQNKTVFMTTHNPLVLDGLDLTNDDIRLFTTDRNKYGHVEIRRVQISSELLEMNQPLSRLWINGLLGGVPELL
;
A
#
# COMPACT_ATOMS: atom_id res chain seq x y z
N MET A 1 14.06 4.80 0.64
CA MET A 1 13.54 5.00 -0.74
C MET A 1 14.70 4.97 -1.72
N SER A 2 14.61 4.15 -2.73
CA SER A 2 15.52 4.26 -3.88
C SER A 2 15.17 5.54 -4.63
N THR A 3 16.17 6.39 -4.91
CA THR A 3 15.97 7.63 -5.68
C THR A 3 15.46 7.38 -7.11
N SER A 4 15.59 6.15 -7.60
CA SER A 4 15.12 5.74 -8.93
C SER A 4 13.60 5.68 -9.09
N ALA A 5 12.83 5.64 -7.98
CA ALA A 5 11.38 5.60 -8.02
C ALA A 5 10.71 6.99 -8.18
N LEU A 6 11.49 8.08 -8.08
CA LEU A 6 10.97 9.44 -8.19
C LEU A 6 11.10 9.94 -9.62
N TYR A 7 9.98 10.06 -10.33
CA TYR A 7 9.96 10.61 -11.69
C TYR A 7 9.88 12.15 -11.68
N LYS A 8 10.76 12.78 -12.43
CA LYS A 8 10.88 14.23 -12.61
C LYS A 8 9.56 14.94 -12.97
N SER A 9 8.67 14.28 -13.72
CA SER A 9 7.41 14.83 -14.19
C SER A 9 6.28 14.85 -13.17
N LYS A 10 6.35 14.05 -12.10
CA LYS A 10 5.26 13.94 -11.12
C LYS A 10 5.31 14.98 -10.01
N PHE A 11 6.42 15.67 -9.84
CA PHE A 11 6.63 16.64 -8.78
C PHE A 11 6.74 18.10 -9.26
N SER A 12 6.63 18.32 -10.57
CA SER A 12 6.56 19.67 -11.13
C SER A 12 5.17 20.27 -10.92
N SER A 13 4.76 20.46 -9.67
CA SER A 13 3.58 21.24 -9.35
C SER A 13 3.90 22.72 -9.54
N ILE A 14 3.16 23.37 -10.44
CA ILE A 14 2.86 24.82 -10.47
C ILE A 14 4.06 25.78 -10.59
N GLU A 15 5.16 25.60 -9.89
CA GLU A 15 6.39 26.35 -10.16
C GLU A 15 7.21 25.58 -11.19
N LYS A 16 7.15 26.03 -12.42
CA LYS A 16 7.76 25.40 -13.62
C LYS A 16 9.27 25.10 -13.55
N GLU A 17 9.94 25.40 -12.44
CA GLU A 17 11.39 25.33 -12.35
C GLU A 17 11.93 24.59 -11.11
N SER A 18 11.11 24.16 -10.17
CA SER A 18 11.63 23.47 -8.99
C SER A 18 12.01 22.01 -9.32
N LYS A 19 13.31 21.79 -9.46
CA LYS A 19 13.93 20.46 -9.58
C LYS A 19 14.23 19.89 -8.19
N THR A 20 13.46 20.25 -7.18
CA THR A 20 13.70 19.91 -5.78
C THR A 20 12.45 19.34 -5.13
N VAL A 21 12.65 18.43 -4.18
CA VAL A 21 11.59 17.87 -3.33
C VAL A 21 12.08 17.88 -1.90
N ASP A 22 11.32 18.47 -1.01
CA ASP A 22 11.53 18.42 0.42
C ASP A 22 10.59 17.39 1.04
N LEU A 23 11.16 16.48 1.84
CA LEU A 23 10.41 15.48 2.59
C LEU A 23 10.80 15.57 4.06
N ALA A 24 9.79 15.51 4.93
CA ALA A 24 10.02 15.41 6.36
C ALA A 24 9.07 14.38 6.98
N ILE A 25 9.59 13.60 7.94
CA ILE A 25 8.85 12.59 8.67
C ILE A 25 9.16 12.77 10.15
N LYS A 26 8.10 12.77 10.96
CA LYS A 26 8.20 12.89 12.42
C LYS A 26 7.61 11.64 13.06
N TRP A 27 8.25 11.17 14.11
CA TRP A 27 7.74 10.05 14.90
C TRP A 27 8.15 10.22 16.38
N SER A 28 7.45 9.52 17.25
CA SER A 28 7.78 9.49 18.69
C SER A 28 8.02 8.04 19.11
N LYS A 29 9.03 7.84 19.95
CA LYS A 29 9.36 6.56 20.57
C LYS A 29 9.98 6.79 21.95
N ASP A 30 9.53 6.05 22.96
CA ASP A 30 10.10 6.07 24.31
C ASP A 30 10.28 7.49 24.87
N SER A 31 9.24 8.33 24.72
CA SER A 31 9.21 9.75 25.13
C SER A 31 10.16 10.69 24.34
N ASN A 32 10.82 10.19 23.31
CA ASN A 32 11.63 11.00 22.41
C ASN A 32 10.86 11.32 21.12
N ASN A 33 11.05 12.55 20.63
CA ASN A 33 10.49 13.01 19.34
C ASN A 33 11.62 13.10 18.32
N TYR A 34 11.45 12.41 17.23
CA TYR A 34 12.40 12.37 16.13
C TYR A 34 11.85 13.07 14.91
N GLU A 35 12.70 13.69 14.13
CA GLU A 35 12.39 14.22 12.82
C GLU A 35 13.51 13.87 11.84
N TYR A 36 13.15 13.24 10.74
CA TYR A 36 13.99 13.09 9.56
C TYR A 36 13.55 14.08 8.50
N SER A 37 14.48 14.83 7.95
CA SER A 37 14.23 15.72 6.82
C SER A 37 15.25 15.48 5.73
N THR A 38 14.79 15.56 4.47
CA THR A 38 15.67 15.47 3.31
C THR A 38 15.26 16.43 2.22
N HIS A 39 16.28 17.00 1.57
CA HIS A 39 16.16 17.83 0.38
C HIS A 39 16.74 17.06 -0.80
N LEU A 40 15.89 16.70 -1.76
CA LEU A 40 16.25 15.98 -2.97
C LEU A 40 16.34 16.94 -4.16
N THR A 41 17.33 16.75 -5.00
CA THR A 41 17.50 17.54 -6.24
C THR A 41 17.76 16.64 -7.44
N VAL A 42 17.44 17.14 -8.63
CA VAL A 42 17.87 16.53 -9.90
C VAL A 42 18.89 17.46 -10.54
N PRO A 43 20.14 17.05 -10.68
CA PRO A 43 21.15 17.82 -11.43
C PRO A 43 20.74 18.01 -12.89
N THR A 44 21.24 19.08 -13.52
CA THR A 44 20.92 19.40 -14.92
C THR A 44 21.53 18.42 -15.92
N ASP A 45 22.60 17.75 -15.52
CA ASP A 45 23.41 16.82 -16.32
C ASP A 45 23.09 15.35 -16.09
N ASP A 46 22.15 15.05 -15.17
CA ASP A 46 21.76 13.69 -14.79
C ASP A 46 20.24 13.65 -14.58
N ASP A 47 19.59 12.55 -14.97
CA ASP A 47 18.17 12.34 -14.78
C ASP A 47 17.84 11.64 -13.45
N SER A 48 18.85 11.40 -12.61
CA SER A 48 18.68 10.75 -11.31
C SER A 48 18.53 11.76 -10.16
N TRP A 49 17.62 11.46 -9.24
CA TRP A 49 17.49 12.20 -7.99
C TRP A 49 18.72 12.00 -7.08
N ARG A 50 19.11 13.06 -6.39
CA ARG A 50 20.22 13.03 -5.43
C ARG A 50 19.80 13.68 -4.12
N TYR A 51 20.31 13.14 -3.02
CA TYR A 51 20.19 13.75 -1.71
C TYR A 51 21.10 14.97 -1.63
N PHE A 52 20.53 16.17 -1.63
CA PHE A 52 21.26 17.42 -1.47
C PHE A 52 21.60 17.67 0.00
N ALA A 53 20.62 17.44 0.88
CA ALA A 53 20.79 17.52 2.33
C ALA A 53 19.91 16.49 3.01
N GLU A 54 20.38 15.99 4.16
CA GLU A 54 19.61 15.14 5.06
C GLU A 54 19.93 15.50 6.50
N SER A 55 18.95 15.41 7.38
CA SER A 55 19.15 15.53 8.81
C SER A 55 18.21 14.65 9.61
N VAL A 56 18.70 14.18 10.76
CA VAL A 56 17.90 13.54 11.82
C VAL A 56 18.05 14.37 13.07
N THR A 57 16.94 14.71 13.70
CA THR A 57 16.94 15.37 15.01
C THR A 57 16.24 14.47 16.03
N CYS A 58 16.64 14.60 17.29
CA CYS A 58 15.99 13.99 18.44
C CYS A 58 15.69 15.09 19.46
N ASN A 59 14.43 15.28 19.83
CA ASN A 59 13.97 16.36 20.71
C ASN A 59 14.45 17.76 20.29
N GLY A 60 14.56 17.98 18.97
CA GLY A 60 15.05 19.22 18.39
C GLY A 60 16.58 19.34 18.28
N GLU A 61 17.34 18.45 18.88
CA GLU A 61 18.79 18.40 18.74
C GLU A 61 19.21 17.56 17.53
N LYS A 62 20.17 18.08 16.75
CA LYS A 62 20.66 17.40 15.55
C LYS A 62 21.53 16.21 15.92
N VAL A 63 21.09 15.00 15.58
CA VAL A 63 21.80 13.74 15.81
C VAL A 63 22.65 13.35 14.61
N TYR A 64 22.16 13.65 13.41
CA TYR A 64 22.85 13.41 12.14
C TYR A 64 22.54 14.52 11.15
N GLY A 65 23.47 14.78 10.26
CA GLY A 65 23.20 15.64 9.13
C GLY A 65 24.33 15.66 8.13
N ARG A 66 23.95 15.69 6.87
CA ARG A 66 24.86 15.94 5.75
C ARG A 66 24.28 17.00 4.82
N SER A 67 25.14 17.68 4.10
CA SER A 67 24.78 18.56 3.00
C SER A 67 25.80 18.41 1.87
N ASN A 68 25.43 18.83 0.68
CA ASN A 68 26.33 18.78 -0.48
C ASN A 68 27.61 19.63 -0.28
N ALA A 69 27.54 20.61 0.61
CA ALA A 69 28.70 21.44 0.98
C ALA A 69 29.67 20.74 1.94
N SER A 70 29.22 19.69 2.65
CA SER A 70 30.08 18.87 3.49
C SER A 70 30.52 17.65 2.68
N SER A 71 31.76 17.64 2.24
CA SER A 71 32.41 16.53 1.55
C SER A 71 32.53 15.29 2.44
N SER A 72 31.39 14.67 2.74
CA SER A 72 31.36 13.49 3.64
C SER A 72 31.82 12.20 2.97
N GLY A 73 32.23 12.23 1.72
CA GLY A 73 32.63 11.03 0.96
C GLY A 73 31.49 10.05 0.70
N LEU A 74 30.28 10.33 1.19
CA LEU A 74 29.11 9.48 1.01
C LEU A 74 28.47 9.71 -0.36
N ASN A 75 28.09 8.62 -1.01
CA ASN A 75 27.38 8.67 -2.28
C ASN A 75 26.04 9.39 -2.10
N ASN A 76 25.85 10.52 -2.77
CA ASN A 76 24.62 11.31 -2.71
C ASN A 76 23.40 10.66 -3.42
N LYS A 77 23.58 9.52 -4.09
CA LYS A 77 22.50 8.69 -4.64
C LYS A 77 21.90 7.74 -3.59
N VAL A 78 22.51 7.63 -2.42
CA VAL A 78 22.09 6.71 -1.34
C VAL A 78 21.67 7.53 -0.13
N GLY A 79 20.45 7.27 0.38
CA GLY A 79 19.92 7.92 1.58
C GLY A 79 20.56 7.41 2.86
N TYR A 80 20.52 8.22 3.91
CA TYR A 80 21.12 7.92 5.22
C TYR A 80 20.64 6.58 5.78
N PHE A 81 19.36 6.29 5.74
CA PHE A 81 18.82 5.05 6.29
C PHE A 81 19.29 3.79 5.56
N SER A 82 19.64 3.90 4.27
CA SER A 82 20.23 2.76 3.53
C SER A 82 21.70 2.49 3.92
N ILE A 83 22.35 3.45 4.59
CA ILE A 83 23.75 3.34 5.02
C ILE A 83 23.82 2.99 6.51
N SER A 84 22.75 3.26 7.26
CA SER A 84 22.73 3.22 8.73
C SER A 84 22.89 1.82 9.33
N ASP A 85 22.68 0.75 8.55
CA ASP A 85 22.99 -0.63 8.98
C ASP A 85 24.46 -0.79 9.42
N ALA A 86 25.35 0.09 8.92
CA ALA A 86 26.76 0.15 9.33
C ALA A 86 26.99 0.98 10.60
N LEU A 87 25.98 1.74 11.07
CA LEU A 87 26.08 2.67 12.20
C LEU A 87 25.29 2.15 13.41
N SER A 88 25.67 0.96 13.90
CA SER A 88 25.01 0.23 14.99
C SER A 88 24.67 1.09 16.24
N GLY A 89 23.47 0.91 16.77
CA GLY A 89 23.16 1.13 18.18
C GLY A 89 22.37 2.38 18.56
N LYS A 90 21.55 3.00 17.69
CA LYS A 90 20.74 4.17 18.06
C LYS A 90 19.27 3.99 17.64
N ASP A 91 18.33 4.41 18.49
CA ASP A 91 16.86 4.22 18.35
C ASP A 91 16.25 4.76 17.04
N TYR A 92 16.87 5.76 16.42
CA TYR A 92 16.44 6.28 15.13
C TYR A 92 16.69 5.34 13.94
N ILE A 93 17.51 4.29 14.11
CA ILE A 93 17.77 3.26 13.10
C ILE A 93 16.50 2.41 12.87
N GLU A 94 15.70 2.16 13.91
CA GLU A 94 14.46 1.40 13.77
C GLU A 94 13.43 2.12 12.89
N ALA A 95 13.26 3.44 13.06
CA ALA A 95 12.41 4.21 12.17
C ALA A 95 12.90 4.16 10.71
N GLY A 96 14.22 4.09 10.50
CA GLY A 96 14.81 3.89 9.19
C GLY A 96 14.40 2.57 8.54
N LYS A 97 14.26 1.49 9.31
CA LYS A 97 13.76 0.21 8.80
C LYS A 97 12.33 0.31 8.31
N TYR A 98 11.44 0.96 9.07
CA TYR A 98 10.06 1.22 8.62
C TYR A 98 10.02 1.99 7.30
N LEU A 99 10.93 2.96 7.13
CA LEU A 99 11.01 3.76 5.91
C LEU A 99 11.71 3.04 4.76
N ALA A 100 12.69 2.19 5.05
CA ALA A 100 13.40 1.41 4.05
C ALA A 100 12.49 0.35 3.41
N ASP A 101 11.62 -0.25 4.23
CA ASP A 101 10.68 -1.28 3.80
C ASP A 101 9.36 -0.69 3.24
N TYR A 102 9.16 0.64 3.37
CA TYR A 102 7.95 1.29 2.86
C TYR A 102 7.79 1.12 1.35
N GLY A 103 6.65 0.58 0.94
CA GLY A 103 6.27 0.41 -0.44
C GLY A 103 4.92 1.05 -0.75
N ILE A 104 4.75 1.51 -2.00
CA ILE A 104 3.46 1.90 -2.55
C ILE A 104 3.04 0.79 -3.48
N TYR A 105 2.03 0.04 -3.08
CA TYR A 105 1.47 -1.06 -3.83
C TYR A 105 0.41 -0.54 -4.80
N GLN A 106 0.52 -1.01 -6.02
CA GLN A 106 -0.44 -0.72 -7.08
C GLN A 106 -0.67 -2.00 -7.88
N PRO A 107 -1.49 -2.93 -7.38
CA PRO A 107 -1.72 -4.20 -8.05
C PRO A 107 -2.29 -4.00 -9.46
N ASP A 108 -1.71 -4.74 -10.39
CA ASP A 108 -2.06 -4.71 -11.82
C ASP A 108 -2.65 -6.05 -12.25
N THR A 109 -3.77 -6.02 -12.96
CA THR A 109 -4.50 -7.22 -13.36
C THR A 109 -3.66 -8.22 -14.15
N LEU A 110 -2.86 -7.75 -15.10
CA LEU A 110 -2.03 -8.65 -15.92
C LEU A 110 -0.92 -9.28 -15.10
N THR A 111 -0.37 -8.52 -14.16
CA THR A 111 0.66 -8.99 -13.23
C THR A 111 0.09 -9.99 -12.22
N LEU A 112 -1.08 -9.70 -11.62
CA LEU A 112 -1.79 -10.62 -10.72
C LEU A 112 -2.16 -11.94 -11.39
N ARG A 113 -2.49 -11.89 -12.68
CA ARG A 113 -2.76 -13.08 -13.51
C ARG A 113 -1.53 -13.85 -13.94
N GLY A 114 -0.33 -13.36 -13.65
CA GLY A 114 0.93 -13.94 -14.10
C GLY A 114 1.20 -13.77 -15.60
N SER A 115 0.45 -12.90 -16.30
CA SER A 115 0.61 -12.67 -17.74
C SER A 115 1.78 -11.75 -18.07
N VAL A 116 2.13 -10.86 -17.15
CA VAL A 116 3.23 -9.91 -17.26
C VAL A 116 4.07 -9.99 -15.98
N PRO A 117 5.41 -10.01 -16.08
CA PRO A 117 6.27 -10.02 -14.92
C PRO A 117 6.17 -8.70 -14.14
N ASP A 118 6.19 -8.78 -12.82
CA ASP A 118 6.28 -7.60 -11.97
C ASP A 118 7.69 -6.99 -12.07
N PRO A 119 7.82 -5.73 -12.48
CA PRO A 119 9.12 -5.07 -12.54
C PRO A 119 9.74 -4.84 -11.15
N MET A 120 8.94 -4.89 -10.08
CA MET A 120 9.33 -4.61 -8.71
C MET A 120 8.95 -5.79 -7.80
N GLN A 121 9.67 -6.90 -7.95
CA GLN A 121 9.43 -8.15 -7.20
C GLN A 121 9.92 -8.06 -5.73
N VAL A 122 9.33 -7.15 -4.97
CA VAL A 122 9.62 -6.98 -3.54
C VAL A 122 8.85 -8.02 -2.73
N ASN A 123 9.49 -8.58 -1.68
CA ASN A 123 8.79 -9.48 -0.77
C ASN A 123 7.67 -8.73 -0.01
N PRO A 124 6.57 -9.43 0.33
CA PRO A 124 6.25 -10.82 0.00
C PRO A 124 5.57 -10.99 -1.36
N ILE A 125 4.91 -9.94 -1.88
CA ILE A 125 3.90 -10.07 -2.92
C ILE A 125 4.25 -9.37 -4.24
N GLY A 126 5.31 -8.54 -4.26
CA GLY A 126 5.60 -7.61 -5.35
C GLY A 126 4.75 -6.34 -5.28
N LEU A 127 5.26 -5.21 -5.76
CA LEU A 127 4.50 -3.94 -5.70
C LEU A 127 3.27 -3.96 -6.62
N ASN A 128 3.30 -4.73 -7.69
CA ASN A 128 2.19 -4.90 -8.63
C ASN A 128 1.49 -6.27 -8.48
N GLY A 129 1.89 -7.09 -7.51
CA GLY A 129 1.25 -8.36 -7.21
C GLY A 129 1.82 -9.58 -7.93
N GLY A 130 3.01 -9.46 -8.55
CA GLY A 130 3.60 -10.54 -9.35
C GLY A 130 4.04 -11.78 -8.59
N ARG A 131 3.99 -11.74 -7.26
CA ARG A 131 4.30 -12.87 -6.37
C ARG A 131 3.10 -13.29 -5.52
N LEU A 132 1.89 -13.01 -5.99
CA LEU A 132 0.67 -13.35 -5.23
C LEU A 132 0.59 -14.84 -4.89
N ALA A 133 0.85 -15.72 -5.84
CA ALA A 133 0.78 -17.17 -5.60
C ALA A 133 1.80 -17.62 -4.56
N GLU A 134 3.03 -17.10 -4.58
CA GLU A 134 4.06 -17.41 -3.60
C GLU A 134 3.66 -16.91 -2.20
N ALA A 135 3.19 -15.67 -2.09
CA ALA A 135 2.74 -15.09 -0.82
C ALA A 135 1.57 -15.90 -0.23
N MET A 136 0.60 -16.27 -1.05
CA MET A 136 -0.51 -17.15 -0.62
C MET A 136 -0.01 -18.52 -0.16
N SER A 137 0.96 -19.10 -0.87
CA SER A 137 1.56 -20.40 -0.47
C SER A 137 2.23 -20.32 0.90
N GLU A 138 2.90 -19.20 1.19
CA GLU A 138 3.51 -18.96 2.50
C GLU A 138 2.42 -18.81 3.58
N LEU A 139 1.32 -18.13 3.31
CA LEU A 139 0.20 -17.98 4.25
C LEU A 139 -0.51 -19.30 4.56
N PHE A 140 -0.68 -20.19 3.57
CA PHE A 140 -1.22 -21.53 3.81
C PHE A 140 -0.27 -22.42 4.65
N ALA A 141 1.01 -22.11 4.68
CA ALA A 141 2.00 -22.88 5.44
C ALA A 141 2.15 -22.40 6.91
N ILE A 142 1.58 -21.25 7.28
CA ILE A 142 1.71 -20.69 8.65
C ILE A 142 0.97 -21.54 9.68
N GLU A 143 -0.23 -21.98 9.35
CA GLU A 143 -1.01 -22.89 10.19
C GLU A 143 -1.24 -24.19 9.44
N ASP A 144 -1.00 -25.31 10.11
CA ASP A 144 -1.29 -26.67 9.59
C ASP A 144 -2.82 -26.94 9.71
N ASP A 145 -3.62 -25.98 9.26
CA ASP A 145 -5.07 -25.99 9.29
C ASP A 145 -5.63 -25.70 7.89
N ALA A 146 -6.15 -26.74 7.26
CA ALA A 146 -6.75 -26.64 5.92
C ALA A 146 -7.98 -25.70 5.82
N PHE A 147 -8.52 -25.28 6.96
CA PHE A 147 -9.67 -24.36 7.02
C PHE A 147 -9.28 -22.89 7.16
N LYS A 148 -7.99 -22.58 7.17
CA LYS A 148 -7.49 -21.21 7.33
C LYS A 148 -6.67 -20.72 6.13
N PHE A 149 -6.75 -19.45 5.92
CA PHE A 149 -5.90 -18.66 5.02
C PHE A 149 -5.29 -17.50 5.82
N GLY A 150 -4.03 -17.64 6.21
CA GLY A 150 -3.43 -16.75 7.19
C GLY A 150 -4.21 -16.77 8.51
N SER A 151 -4.57 -15.60 9.04
CA SER A 151 -5.35 -15.49 10.29
C SER A 151 -6.86 -15.65 10.10
N MET A 152 -7.37 -15.74 8.87
CA MET A 152 -8.80 -15.82 8.55
C MET A 152 -9.25 -17.27 8.31
N TYR A 153 -10.53 -17.54 8.62
CA TYR A 153 -11.16 -18.75 8.13
C TYR A 153 -11.40 -18.68 6.62
N MET A 154 -11.24 -19.81 5.95
CA MET A 154 -11.46 -19.92 4.50
C MET A 154 -12.87 -19.50 4.09
N GLU A 155 -13.87 -19.80 4.92
CA GLU A 155 -15.27 -19.40 4.68
C GLU A 155 -15.43 -17.88 4.58
N ASP A 156 -14.78 -17.12 5.47
CA ASP A 156 -14.86 -15.67 5.46
C ASP A 156 -14.19 -15.07 4.21
N VAL A 157 -13.09 -15.67 3.76
CA VAL A 157 -12.44 -15.25 2.51
C VAL A 157 -13.30 -15.57 1.30
N LEU A 158 -13.95 -16.75 1.28
CA LEU A 158 -14.84 -17.17 0.20
C LEU A 158 -16.14 -16.36 0.14
N GLU A 159 -16.58 -15.73 1.24
CA GLU A 159 -17.67 -14.76 1.19
C GLU A 159 -17.33 -13.51 0.35
N LEU A 160 -16.07 -13.12 0.31
CA LEU A 160 -15.58 -12.02 -0.51
C LEU A 160 -15.43 -12.42 -1.99
N ILE A 161 -15.25 -13.71 -2.25
CA ILE A 161 -15.12 -14.28 -3.60
C ILE A 161 -16.35 -15.14 -3.88
N ASP A 162 -17.49 -14.50 -4.02
CA ASP A 162 -18.83 -15.08 -3.97
C ASP A 162 -19.12 -16.21 -4.99
N TRP A 163 -18.34 -16.32 -6.05
CA TRP A 163 -18.45 -17.37 -7.05
C TRP A 163 -17.59 -18.62 -6.77
N ALA A 164 -16.54 -18.48 -5.95
CA ALA A 164 -15.63 -19.59 -5.65
C ALA A 164 -16.14 -20.43 -4.48
N SER A 165 -15.99 -21.74 -4.58
CA SER A 165 -16.23 -22.69 -3.50
C SER A 165 -14.92 -23.09 -2.78
N ASP A 166 -13.79 -22.87 -3.42
CA ASP A 166 -12.47 -23.21 -2.90
C ASP A 166 -11.38 -22.53 -3.73
N PHE A 167 -10.23 -22.26 -3.13
CA PHE A 167 -9.02 -21.84 -3.83
C PHE A 167 -7.78 -22.40 -3.16
N LYS A 168 -6.73 -22.61 -3.93
CA LYS A 168 -5.46 -23.13 -3.45
C LYS A 168 -4.30 -22.69 -4.34
N VAL A 169 -3.09 -22.89 -3.86
CA VAL A 169 -1.87 -22.74 -4.65
C VAL A 169 -1.35 -24.12 -5.06
N SER A 170 -0.97 -24.25 -6.30
CA SER A 170 -0.43 -25.50 -6.84
C SER A 170 0.72 -25.26 -7.83
N LYS A 171 1.40 -26.37 -8.19
CA LYS A 171 2.35 -26.35 -9.31
C LYS A 171 1.60 -26.30 -10.63
N PRO A 172 2.12 -25.57 -11.63
CA PRO A 172 1.46 -25.45 -12.94
C PRO A 172 1.31 -26.81 -13.63
N LYS A 173 0.09 -27.12 -14.06
CA LYS A 173 -0.25 -28.30 -14.85
C LYS A 173 -0.59 -27.87 -16.27
N LYS A 174 0.02 -28.48 -17.28
CA LYS A 174 -0.23 -28.17 -18.71
C LYS A 174 -1.71 -28.28 -19.10
N SER A 175 -2.49 -29.11 -18.39
CA SER A 175 -3.91 -29.31 -18.66
C SER A 175 -4.82 -28.15 -18.27
N ILE A 176 -4.36 -27.26 -17.37
CA ILE A 176 -5.16 -26.13 -16.86
C ILE A 176 -4.54 -24.76 -17.16
N LEU A 177 -3.30 -24.72 -17.63
CA LEU A 177 -2.62 -23.47 -17.99
C LEU A 177 -3.04 -23.03 -19.39
N ASN A 178 -3.41 -21.76 -19.50
CA ASN A 178 -3.53 -21.11 -20.80
C ASN A 178 -2.13 -21.05 -21.45
N PRO A 179 -2.00 -21.43 -22.75
CA PRO A 179 -0.71 -21.39 -23.44
C PRO A 179 -0.04 -20.01 -23.49
N SER A 180 -0.81 -18.94 -23.29
CA SER A 180 -0.31 -17.57 -23.29
C SER A 180 0.29 -17.13 -21.95
N VAL A 181 0.15 -17.95 -20.88
CA VAL A 181 0.69 -17.61 -19.56
C VAL A 181 2.15 -18.09 -19.49
N PRO A 182 3.09 -17.23 -19.11
CA PRO A 182 4.45 -17.63 -18.82
C PRO A 182 4.50 -18.74 -17.77
N SER A 183 5.45 -19.66 -17.91
CA SER A 183 5.65 -20.72 -16.90
C SER A 183 6.07 -20.08 -15.57
N THR A 184 5.19 -20.11 -14.59
CA THR A 184 5.44 -19.70 -13.21
C THR A 184 5.77 -20.92 -12.35
N GLN A 185 6.37 -20.70 -11.18
CA GLN A 185 6.64 -21.82 -10.24
C GLN A 185 5.37 -22.27 -9.51
N GLN A 186 4.43 -21.37 -9.30
CA GLN A 186 3.17 -21.60 -8.60
C GLN A 186 2.02 -20.88 -9.32
N ILE A 187 0.83 -21.46 -9.21
CA ILE A 187 -0.41 -20.88 -9.76
C ILE A 187 -1.51 -20.96 -8.71
N ILE A 188 -2.44 -20.00 -8.79
CA ILE A 188 -3.67 -20.03 -8.01
C ILE A 188 -4.71 -20.83 -8.80
N GLU A 189 -5.29 -21.85 -8.18
CA GLU A 189 -6.41 -22.62 -8.71
C GLU A 189 -7.69 -22.27 -7.93
N PHE A 190 -8.78 -22.04 -8.64
CA PHE A 190 -10.11 -21.80 -8.08
C PHE A 190 -11.06 -22.92 -8.48
N LYS A 191 -11.98 -23.27 -7.59
CA LYS A 191 -13.17 -24.08 -7.92
C LYS A 191 -14.38 -23.18 -7.92
N ASP A 192 -15.10 -23.18 -9.03
CA ASP A 192 -16.38 -22.47 -9.16
C ASP A 192 -17.50 -23.31 -8.53
N LYS A 193 -18.33 -22.67 -7.69
CA LYS A 193 -19.44 -23.37 -7.01
C LYS A 193 -20.64 -23.69 -7.91
N TYR A 194 -20.69 -23.11 -9.09
CA TYR A 194 -21.79 -23.30 -10.06
C TYR A 194 -21.45 -24.28 -11.17
N LEU A 195 -20.15 -24.63 -11.32
CA LEU A 195 -19.70 -25.57 -12.31
C LEU A 195 -19.52 -26.99 -11.72
N LYS A 196 -19.48 -27.99 -12.60
CA LYS A 196 -19.22 -29.37 -12.17
C LYS A 196 -17.85 -29.49 -11.51
N ASP A 197 -17.75 -30.39 -10.53
CA ASP A 197 -16.57 -30.63 -9.66
C ASP A 197 -15.22 -30.82 -10.37
N THR A 198 -15.22 -31.01 -11.67
CA THR A 198 -13.99 -31.19 -12.47
C THR A 198 -13.43 -29.91 -13.09
N ALA A 199 -14.15 -28.78 -13.02
CA ALA A 199 -13.72 -27.54 -13.62
C ALA A 199 -12.94 -26.71 -12.61
N SER A 200 -11.64 -26.51 -12.86
CA SER A 200 -10.80 -25.57 -12.12
C SER A 200 -10.38 -24.44 -13.04
N PHE A 201 -10.42 -23.23 -12.52
CA PHE A 201 -9.88 -22.04 -13.16
C PHE A 201 -8.53 -21.71 -12.57
N THR A 202 -7.68 -21.07 -13.35
CA THR A 202 -6.43 -20.51 -12.81
C THR A 202 -6.62 -19.03 -12.52
N GLY A 203 -5.66 -18.43 -11.80
CA GLY A 203 -5.61 -16.98 -11.61
C GLY A 203 -5.73 -16.19 -12.93
N TYR A 204 -5.29 -16.78 -14.05
CA TYR A 204 -5.42 -16.16 -15.37
C TYR A 204 -6.89 -15.96 -15.79
N ASP A 205 -7.74 -16.91 -15.49
CA ASP A 205 -9.16 -16.92 -15.88
C ASP A 205 -10.08 -16.32 -14.80
N ALA A 206 -9.55 -16.13 -13.58
CA ALA A 206 -10.31 -15.64 -12.44
C ALA A 206 -10.77 -14.19 -12.62
N SER A 207 -11.81 -13.82 -11.87
CA SER A 207 -12.24 -12.42 -11.81
C SER A 207 -11.13 -11.56 -11.21
N GLU A 208 -11.00 -10.34 -11.74
CA GLU A 208 -10.02 -9.36 -11.27
C GLU A 208 -10.24 -9.04 -9.78
N GLY A 209 -11.50 -8.85 -9.37
CA GLY A 209 -11.85 -8.55 -7.99
C GLY A 209 -11.42 -9.66 -7.02
N ALA A 210 -11.51 -10.94 -7.41
CA ALA A 210 -11.04 -12.05 -6.58
C ALA A 210 -9.53 -12.00 -6.35
N LEU A 211 -8.76 -11.78 -7.40
CA LEU A 211 -7.30 -11.65 -7.29
C LEU A 211 -6.91 -10.44 -6.45
N TYR A 212 -7.65 -9.35 -6.59
CA TYR A 212 -7.43 -8.13 -5.84
C TYR A 212 -7.71 -8.32 -4.35
N VAL A 213 -8.81 -8.98 -3.99
CA VAL A 213 -9.13 -9.36 -2.61
C VAL A 213 -8.02 -10.24 -2.02
N LEU A 214 -7.60 -11.29 -2.74
CA LEU A 214 -6.52 -12.16 -2.28
C LEU A 214 -5.20 -11.41 -2.12
N PHE A 215 -4.90 -10.48 -3.01
CA PHE A 215 -3.73 -9.60 -2.89
C PHE A 215 -3.77 -8.77 -1.61
N MET A 216 -4.89 -8.07 -1.35
CA MET A 216 -5.03 -7.21 -0.18
C MET A 216 -4.94 -8.01 1.13
N LEU A 217 -5.66 -9.14 1.21
CA LEU A 217 -5.63 -10.00 2.38
C LEU A 217 -4.24 -10.60 2.61
N SER A 218 -3.59 -11.05 1.53
CA SER A 218 -2.22 -11.56 1.63
C SER A 218 -1.25 -10.49 2.14
N LEU A 219 -1.33 -9.26 1.64
CA LEU A 219 -0.48 -8.16 2.08
C LEU A 219 -0.76 -7.78 3.55
N ALA A 220 -2.03 -7.78 3.95
CA ALA A 220 -2.40 -7.45 5.32
C ALA A 220 -1.89 -8.47 6.35
N MET A 221 -2.04 -9.77 6.04
CA MET A 221 -1.75 -10.86 6.98
C MET A 221 -0.31 -11.35 6.97
N HIS A 222 0.45 -11.09 5.88
CA HIS A 222 1.78 -11.66 5.73
C HIS A 222 2.78 -11.02 6.71
N ASP A 223 3.55 -11.83 7.41
CA ASP A 223 4.56 -11.43 8.39
C ASP A 223 5.75 -10.68 7.77
N LYS A 224 6.10 -11.01 6.51
CA LYS A 224 7.14 -10.32 5.74
C LYS A 224 6.66 -9.04 5.05
N ALA A 225 5.37 -8.71 5.15
CA ALA A 225 4.88 -7.45 4.62
C ALA A 225 5.39 -6.27 5.47
N PRO A 226 5.67 -5.10 4.86
CA PRO A 226 6.09 -3.94 5.63
C PRO A 226 5.10 -3.59 6.74
N ASN A 227 5.61 -3.11 7.87
CA ASN A 227 4.75 -2.58 8.93
C ASN A 227 4.10 -1.25 8.55
N MET A 228 4.64 -0.56 7.55
CA MET A 228 4.08 0.67 7.00
C MET A 228 4.14 0.63 5.47
N PHE A 229 3.00 0.82 4.82
CA PHE A 229 2.91 0.82 3.36
C PHE A 229 1.72 1.62 2.86
N ALA A 230 1.62 1.82 1.55
CA ALA A 230 0.47 2.41 0.90
C ALA A 230 -0.12 1.48 -0.16
N ILE A 231 -1.44 1.57 -0.38
CA ILE A 231 -2.13 0.98 -1.53
C ILE A 231 -2.76 2.13 -2.30
N ASP A 232 -2.31 2.31 -3.53
CA ASP A 232 -2.88 3.32 -4.42
C ASP A 232 -4.09 2.75 -5.16
N SER A 233 -5.19 3.50 -5.18
CA SER A 233 -6.47 3.07 -5.76
C SER A 233 -6.99 1.76 -5.14
N PHE A 234 -7.18 1.77 -3.81
CA PHE A 234 -7.61 0.60 -3.02
C PHE A 234 -8.89 -0.08 -3.53
N ASP A 235 -9.77 0.65 -4.16
CA ASP A 235 -11.03 0.17 -4.71
C ASP A 235 -10.96 -0.33 -6.16
N HIS A 236 -9.77 -0.32 -6.76
CA HIS A 236 -9.59 -0.81 -8.13
C HIS A 236 -10.11 -2.24 -8.26
N ALA A 237 -10.87 -2.51 -9.34
CA ALA A 237 -11.48 -3.82 -9.61
C ALA A 237 -12.54 -4.32 -8.61
N LEU A 238 -12.89 -3.57 -7.58
CA LEU A 238 -13.92 -3.96 -6.63
C LEU A 238 -15.30 -3.37 -7.03
N ASN A 239 -16.32 -4.23 -7.04
CA ASN A 239 -17.67 -3.70 -7.11
C ASN A 239 -18.01 -2.96 -5.81
N PRO A 240 -19.02 -2.05 -5.84
CA PRO A 240 -19.31 -1.19 -4.69
C PRO A 240 -19.58 -1.91 -3.38
N ARG A 241 -20.31 -3.02 -3.42
CA ARG A 241 -20.62 -3.81 -2.21
C ARG A 241 -19.38 -4.51 -1.66
N LEU A 242 -18.56 -5.05 -2.56
CA LEU A 242 -17.30 -5.69 -2.20
C LEU A 242 -16.31 -4.68 -1.65
N ALA A 243 -16.23 -3.47 -2.24
CA ALA A 243 -15.35 -2.41 -1.77
C ALA A 243 -15.61 -2.05 -0.31
N LYS A 244 -16.89 -1.89 0.09
CA LYS A 244 -17.28 -1.66 1.49
C LYS A 244 -16.82 -2.80 2.39
N LYS A 245 -17.16 -4.06 2.05
CA LYS A 245 -16.87 -5.22 2.90
C LYS A 245 -15.37 -5.50 2.99
N ALA A 246 -14.66 -5.38 1.87
CA ALA A 246 -13.21 -5.53 1.83
C ALA A 246 -12.50 -4.47 2.69
N THR A 247 -12.98 -3.21 2.68
CA THR A 247 -12.43 -2.15 3.53
C THR A 247 -12.61 -2.47 5.01
N GLU A 248 -13.80 -2.90 5.42
CA GLU A 248 -14.10 -3.29 6.80
C GLU A 248 -13.15 -4.40 7.28
N ILE A 249 -13.05 -5.50 6.52
CA ILE A 249 -12.20 -6.64 6.89
C ILE A 249 -10.72 -6.24 6.88
N PHE A 250 -10.28 -5.55 5.83
CA PHE A 250 -8.89 -5.12 5.71
C PHE A 250 -8.46 -4.19 6.86
N SER A 251 -9.30 -3.21 7.21
CA SER A 251 -9.02 -2.28 8.30
C SER A 251 -8.89 -2.99 9.63
N ASN A 252 -9.75 -3.98 9.90
CA ASN A 252 -9.69 -4.78 11.13
C ASN A 252 -8.38 -5.58 11.20
N ILE A 253 -8.02 -6.28 10.12
CA ILE A 253 -6.76 -7.04 10.07
C ILE A 253 -5.55 -6.13 10.28
N ILE A 254 -5.52 -4.98 9.62
CA ILE A 254 -4.42 -4.00 9.74
C ILE A 254 -4.26 -3.50 11.18
N THR A 255 -5.38 -3.21 11.84
CA THR A 255 -5.39 -2.79 13.25
C THR A 255 -4.92 -3.91 14.17
N GLU A 256 -5.42 -5.14 13.99
CA GLU A 256 -5.00 -6.31 14.77
C GLU A 256 -3.51 -6.64 14.59
N GLN A 257 -2.99 -6.50 13.37
CA GLN A 257 -1.58 -6.72 13.05
C GLN A 257 -0.68 -5.54 13.43
N ASN A 258 -1.24 -4.46 13.98
CA ASN A 258 -0.52 -3.24 14.35
C ASN A 258 0.32 -2.67 13.20
N LYS A 259 -0.24 -2.68 11.99
CA LYS A 259 0.36 -2.11 10.77
C LYS A 259 -0.20 -0.72 10.50
N THR A 260 0.58 0.12 9.81
CA THR A 260 0.15 1.44 9.36
C THR A 260 -0.02 1.44 7.84
N VAL A 261 -1.23 1.72 7.37
CA VAL A 261 -1.53 1.68 5.94
C VAL A 261 -2.14 3.00 5.47
N PHE A 262 -1.64 3.50 4.34
CA PHE A 262 -2.24 4.62 3.63
C PHE A 262 -2.98 4.08 2.40
N MET A 263 -4.27 4.39 2.29
CA MET A 263 -5.08 3.99 1.15
C MET A 263 -5.59 5.21 0.42
N THR A 264 -5.52 5.21 -0.91
CA THR A 264 -6.20 6.20 -1.73
C THR A 264 -7.44 5.57 -2.38
N THR A 265 -8.51 6.34 -2.48
CA THR A 265 -9.75 5.90 -3.12
C THR A 265 -10.52 7.07 -3.72
N HIS A 266 -11.26 6.78 -4.78
CA HIS A 266 -12.28 7.65 -5.36
C HIS A 266 -13.69 7.08 -5.22
N ASN A 267 -13.83 5.92 -4.57
CA ASN A 267 -15.10 5.24 -4.40
C ASN A 267 -15.70 5.59 -3.01
N PRO A 268 -16.82 6.30 -2.97
CA PRO A 268 -17.45 6.67 -1.71
C PRO A 268 -17.80 5.48 -0.82
N LEU A 269 -18.06 4.30 -1.38
CA LEU A 269 -18.46 3.13 -0.60
C LEU A 269 -17.32 2.48 0.18
N VAL A 270 -16.07 2.76 -0.15
CA VAL A 270 -14.91 2.45 0.70
C VAL A 270 -15.06 3.11 2.08
N LEU A 271 -15.55 4.36 2.10
CA LEU A 271 -15.74 5.10 3.35
C LEU A 271 -16.76 4.43 4.29
N ASP A 272 -17.79 3.78 3.72
CA ASP A 272 -18.82 3.08 4.51
C ASP A 272 -18.29 1.79 5.18
N GLY A 273 -17.10 1.33 4.82
CA GLY A 273 -16.39 0.23 5.47
C GLY A 273 -15.46 0.68 6.59
N LEU A 274 -15.30 1.99 6.82
CA LEU A 274 -14.42 2.53 7.86
C LEU A 274 -15.19 2.79 9.15
N ASP A 275 -14.62 2.35 10.28
CA ASP A 275 -15.08 2.74 11.60
C ASP A 275 -14.29 3.95 12.10
N LEU A 276 -14.77 5.16 11.81
CA LEU A 276 -14.11 6.40 12.24
C LEU A 276 -14.32 6.71 13.74
N THR A 277 -15.01 5.86 14.50
CA THR A 277 -15.04 5.94 15.96
C THR A 277 -13.78 5.32 16.59
N ASN A 278 -13.07 4.50 15.84
CA ASN A 278 -11.77 3.99 16.21
C ASN A 278 -10.68 5.02 15.87
N ASP A 279 -9.96 5.51 16.87
CA ASP A 279 -8.87 6.51 16.69
C ASP A 279 -7.71 6.03 15.83
N ASP A 280 -7.56 4.72 15.63
CA ASP A 280 -6.53 4.14 14.73
C ASP A 280 -6.91 4.28 13.26
N ILE A 281 -8.19 4.53 12.95
CA ILE A 281 -8.68 4.74 11.58
C ILE A 281 -8.91 6.24 11.34
N ARG A 282 -8.24 6.78 10.32
CA ARG A 282 -8.27 8.22 10.02
C ARG A 282 -8.58 8.47 8.56
N LEU A 283 -9.56 9.33 8.32
CA LEU A 283 -9.92 9.79 6.99
C LEU A 283 -9.30 11.17 6.71
N PHE A 284 -8.71 11.33 5.55
CA PHE A 284 -8.19 12.60 5.06
C PHE A 284 -8.78 12.90 3.68
N THR A 285 -9.08 14.17 3.44
CA THR A 285 -9.47 14.68 2.13
C THR A 285 -8.33 15.48 1.54
N THR A 286 -8.23 15.45 0.22
CA THR A 286 -7.21 16.16 -0.54
C THR A 286 -7.88 17.09 -1.55
N ASP A 287 -7.66 18.38 -1.39
CA ASP A 287 -8.24 19.41 -2.24
C ASP A 287 -7.13 20.30 -2.85
N ARG A 288 -7.47 21.04 -3.90
CA ARG A 288 -6.62 22.13 -4.39
C ARG A 288 -7.21 23.47 -3.97
N ASN A 289 -6.39 24.30 -3.33
CA ASN A 289 -6.79 25.66 -3.01
C ASN A 289 -6.81 26.55 -4.27
N LYS A 290 -7.29 27.78 -4.11
CA LYS A 290 -7.39 28.79 -5.20
C LYS A 290 -6.04 29.16 -5.86
N TYR A 291 -4.93 28.82 -5.23
CA TYR A 291 -3.57 29.01 -5.77
C TYR A 291 -3.05 27.74 -6.47
N GLY A 292 -3.84 26.66 -6.49
CA GLY A 292 -3.49 25.37 -7.08
C GLY A 292 -2.62 24.49 -6.19
N HIS A 293 -2.36 24.87 -4.95
CA HIS A 293 -1.63 24.06 -4.00
C HIS A 293 -2.54 22.95 -3.45
N VAL A 294 -1.97 21.78 -3.24
CA VAL A 294 -2.66 20.65 -2.62
C VAL A 294 -2.74 20.88 -1.10
N GLU A 295 -3.93 20.76 -0.56
CA GLU A 295 -4.21 20.79 0.88
C GLU A 295 -4.75 19.43 1.31
N ILE A 296 -4.21 18.90 2.41
CA ILE A 296 -4.67 17.65 3.02
C ILE A 296 -5.32 18.02 4.36
N ARG A 297 -6.56 17.58 4.56
CA ARG A 297 -7.32 17.85 5.78
C ARG A 297 -7.81 16.57 6.41
N ARG A 298 -7.59 16.38 7.71
CA ARG A 298 -8.20 15.29 8.45
C ARG A 298 -9.69 15.57 8.61
N VAL A 299 -10.52 14.60 8.24
CA VAL A 299 -11.96 14.62 8.52
C VAL A 299 -12.17 14.26 9.99
N GLN A 300 -12.78 15.19 10.73
CA GLN A 300 -13.18 14.95 12.11
C GLN A 300 -14.69 14.69 12.14
N ILE A 301 -15.07 13.59 12.74
CA ILE A 301 -16.50 13.26 12.92
C ILE A 301 -17.02 14.09 14.09
N SER A 302 -17.76 15.16 13.77
CA SER A 302 -18.44 15.97 14.77
C SER A 302 -19.74 15.29 15.26
N SER A 303 -20.21 15.69 16.42
CA SER A 303 -21.52 15.23 16.95
C SER A 303 -22.64 15.50 15.94
N GLU A 304 -22.58 16.63 15.24
CA GLU A 304 -23.56 17.03 14.23
C GLU A 304 -23.58 16.05 13.04
N LEU A 305 -22.41 15.58 12.58
CA LEU A 305 -22.31 14.58 11.51
C LEU A 305 -22.85 13.22 11.96
N LEU A 306 -22.64 12.83 13.23
CA LEU A 306 -23.20 11.60 13.82
C LEU A 306 -24.72 11.68 13.93
N GLU A 307 -25.27 12.83 14.33
CA GLU A 307 -26.72 13.06 14.44
C GLU A 307 -27.44 12.97 13.09
N MET A 308 -26.75 13.22 11.97
CA MET A 308 -27.32 13.04 10.63
C MET A 308 -27.68 11.59 10.31
N ASN A 309 -27.13 10.60 11.03
CA ASN A 309 -27.35 9.17 10.84
C ASN A 309 -27.30 8.73 9.36
N GLN A 310 -26.32 9.27 8.63
CA GLN A 310 -26.11 8.99 7.20
C GLN A 310 -24.77 8.26 7.01
N PRO A 311 -24.68 7.38 5.99
CA PRO A 311 -23.42 6.73 5.66
C PRO A 311 -22.39 7.77 5.20
N LEU A 312 -21.12 7.51 5.46
CA LEU A 312 -20.00 8.41 5.11
C LEU A 312 -19.94 8.69 3.61
N SER A 313 -20.27 7.69 2.78
CA SER A 313 -20.37 7.83 1.33
C SER A 313 -21.33 8.95 0.93
N ARG A 314 -22.48 9.04 1.57
CA ARG A 314 -23.49 10.07 1.29
C ARG A 314 -23.06 11.44 1.77
N LEU A 315 -22.44 11.51 2.96
CA LEU A 315 -21.88 12.77 3.47
C LEU A 315 -20.80 13.31 2.53
N TRP A 316 -19.95 12.43 2.00
CA TRP A 316 -18.91 12.82 1.05
C TRP A 316 -19.50 13.29 -0.28
N ILE A 317 -20.41 12.54 -0.91
CA ILE A 317 -21.08 12.92 -2.17
C ILE A 317 -21.79 14.28 -2.04
N ASN A 318 -22.34 14.59 -0.86
CA ASN A 318 -22.98 15.87 -0.58
C ASN A 318 -21.97 17.00 -0.25
N GLY A 319 -20.66 16.75 -0.34
CA GLY A 319 -19.61 17.75 -0.08
C GLY A 319 -19.37 18.08 1.40
N LEU A 320 -20.01 17.37 2.32
CA LEU A 320 -19.92 17.66 3.77
C LEU A 320 -18.58 17.24 4.40
N LEU A 321 -17.83 16.37 3.73
CA LEU A 321 -16.52 15.90 4.21
C LEU A 321 -15.34 16.60 3.50
N GLY A 322 -15.60 17.38 2.44
CA GLY A 322 -14.55 17.91 1.54
C GLY A 322 -14.03 16.85 0.55
N GLY A 323 -13.05 17.23 -0.27
CA GLY A 323 -12.44 16.32 -1.26
C GLY A 323 -13.31 15.99 -2.47
N VAL A 324 -14.41 16.72 -2.65
CA VAL A 324 -15.28 16.63 -3.84
C VAL A 324 -15.08 17.90 -4.66
N PRO A 325 -14.73 17.81 -5.95
CA PRO A 325 -14.64 18.97 -6.80
C PRO A 325 -15.98 19.73 -6.82
N GLU A 326 -15.95 21.05 -6.70
CA GLU A 326 -17.12 21.87 -6.97
C GLU A 326 -17.48 21.70 -8.45
N LEU A 327 -18.52 20.92 -8.71
CA LEU A 327 -19.10 20.82 -10.04
C LEU A 327 -19.88 22.12 -10.29
N LEU A 328 -19.38 22.90 -11.24
CA LEU A 328 -20.05 24.13 -11.73
C LEU A 328 -21.36 23.80 -12.44
#